data_d514889ebc7d903f4a1f0f3a628a6b49
#
_entry.id   d514889ebc7d903f4a1f0f3a628a6b49
#
_cell.length_a   1.000
_cell.length_b   1.000
_cell.length_c   1.000
_cell.angle_alpha   90.00
_cell.angle_beta   90.00
_cell.angle_gamma   90.00
#
_symmetry.space_group_name_H-M   'P 1'
#
loop_
_entity.id
_entity.type
_entity.pdbx_description
1 polymer ?
#
loop_
_entity_poly.entity_id
_entity_poly.type
_entity_poly.pdbx_seq_one_letter_code
_entity_poly.pdbx_strand_id
1 'polypeptide(L)'
;MKYLVLLAGCGLGDGSCIEEVILTYAALDKYGCDYTPVAENVSMQSVNHLTEQIAEKRNILIEAARIGRGRIKDIHEVDFAEYDALIIPGGIGLLNNYRDSHVIKTCVTHFISEKKPVAAMCAGIDFLRRFYGSNL
;
A
#
# COMPACT_ATOMS: atom_id res chain seq x y z
N MET A 1 -1.99 -17.94 7.44
CA MET A 1 -1.31 -17.11 6.42
C MET A 1 -0.97 -15.76 7.03
N LYS A 2 0.20 -15.24 6.65
CA LYS A 2 0.63 -13.89 7.00
C LYS A 2 0.52 -12.99 5.78
N TYR A 3 -0.23 -11.92 5.91
CA TYR A 3 -0.47 -10.97 4.83
C TYR A 3 0.38 -9.71 5.02
N LEU A 4 0.97 -9.23 3.94
CA LEU A 4 1.58 -7.91 3.89
C LEU A 4 0.58 -6.96 3.24
N VAL A 5 0.30 -5.82 3.87
CA VAL A 5 -0.66 -4.84 3.33
C VAL A 5 0.12 -3.58 2.96
N LEU A 6 0.18 -3.29 1.67
CA LEU A 6 0.96 -2.15 1.16
C LEU A 6 0.10 -0.89 1.14
N LEU A 7 0.52 0.12 1.90
CA LEU A 7 -0.13 1.43 1.94
C LEU A 7 0.75 2.50 1.30
N ALA A 8 0.11 3.53 0.77
CA ALA A 8 0.77 4.63 0.08
C ALA A 8 0.49 6.00 0.72
N GLY A 9 0.01 6.01 1.96
CA GLY A 9 -0.39 7.22 2.68
C GLY A 9 -1.80 7.09 3.23
N CYS A 10 -2.48 8.22 3.44
CA CYS A 10 -3.80 8.27 4.06
C CYS A 10 -4.69 9.28 3.31
N GLY A 11 -5.53 8.80 2.42
CA GLY A 11 -6.45 9.61 1.63
C GLY A 11 -6.47 9.19 0.17
N LEU A 12 -7.65 9.19 -0.44
CA LEU A 12 -7.85 8.73 -1.82
C LEU A 12 -6.97 9.49 -2.82
N GLY A 13 -6.87 10.81 -2.67
CA GLY A 13 -6.24 11.68 -3.67
C GLY A 13 -4.72 11.71 -3.63
N ASP A 14 -4.10 11.31 -2.52
CA ASP A 14 -2.66 11.41 -2.35
C ASP A 14 -2.03 10.25 -1.58
N GLY A 15 -2.81 9.24 -1.26
CA GLY A 15 -2.35 8.09 -0.47
C GLY A 15 -3.17 6.85 -0.77
N SER A 16 -3.38 6.03 0.26
CA SER A 16 -4.30 4.89 0.21
C SER A 16 -5.73 5.33 0.51
N CYS A 17 -6.70 4.69 -0.15
CA CYS A 17 -8.11 4.91 0.12
C CYS A 17 -8.45 4.41 1.52
N ILE A 18 -8.85 5.32 2.40
CA ILE A 18 -9.07 5.01 3.83
C ILE A 18 -10.12 3.92 4.00
N GLU A 19 -11.22 4.01 3.28
CA GLU A 19 -12.32 3.04 3.37
C GLU A 19 -11.86 1.64 2.98
N GLU A 20 -11.10 1.52 1.90
CA GLU A 20 -10.59 0.22 1.43
C GLU A 20 -9.60 -0.38 2.42
N VAL A 21 -8.75 0.44 3.03
CA VAL A 21 -7.81 -0.03 4.05
C VAL A 21 -8.55 -0.54 5.28
N ILE A 22 -9.52 0.21 5.78
CA ILE A 22 -10.30 -0.17 6.98
C ILE A 22 -11.07 -1.46 6.71
N LEU A 23 -11.73 -1.57 5.55
CA LEU A 23 -12.46 -2.78 5.20
C LEU A 23 -11.54 -3.98 5.03
N THR A 24 -10.34 -3.77 4.51
CA THR A 24 -9.31 -4.83 4.43
C THR A 24 -8.92 -5.31 5.83
N TYR A 25 -8.64 -4.39 6.74
CA TYR A 25 -8.29 -4.74 8.12
C TYR A 25 -9.45 -5.49 8.80
N ALA A 26 -10.69 -5.00 8.63
CA ALA A 26 -11.86 -5.65 9.21
C ALA A 26 -12.03 -7.07 8.69
N ALA A 27 -11.84 -7.29 7.39
CA ALA A 27 -11.94 -8.61 6.80
C ALA A 27 -10.86 -9.56 7.32
N LEU A 28 -9.62 -9.10 7.41
CA LEU A 28 -8.51 -9.89 7.92
C LEU A 28 -8.72 -10.24 9.39
N ASP A 29 -9.20 -9.31 10.20
CA ASP A 29 -9.53 -9.56 11.61
C ASP A 29 -10.67 -10.58 11.74
N LYS A 30 -11.70 -10.46 10.91
CA LYS A 30 -12.85 -11.37 10.92
C LYS A 30 -12.43 -12.82 10.70
N TYR A 31 -11.47 -13.06 9.81
CA TYR A 31 -11.01 -14.40 9.48
C TYR A 31 -9.78 -14.84 10.29
N GLY A 32 -9.39 -14.06 11.31
CA GLY A 32 -8.28 -14.42 12.18
C GLY A 32 -6.92 -14.45 11.48
N CYS A 33 -6.75 -13.65 10.44
CA CYS A 33 -5.50 -13.61 9.67
C CYS A 33 -4.48 -12.69 10.34
N ASP A 34 -3.21 -13.10 10.33
CA ASP A 34 -2.11 -12.23 10.70
C ASP A 34 -1.78 -11.30 9.53
N TYR A 35 -1.57 -10.02 9.81
CA TYR A 35 -1.20 -9.07 8.77
C TYR A 35 -0.31 -7.96 9.31
N THR A 36 0.53 -7.43 8.43
CA THR A 36 1.43 -6.31 8.73
C THR A 36 1.26 -5.25 7.67
N PRO A 37 0.72 -4.08 8.01
CA PRO A 37 0.74 -2.93 7.10
C PRO A 37 2.16 -2.39 6.96
N VAL A 38 2.51 -1.96 5.76
CA VAL A 38 3.81 -1.34 5.47
C VAL A 38 3.65 -0.15 4.55
N ALA A 39 4.58 0.78 4.66
CA ALA A 39 4.70 1.91 3.76
C ALA A 39 6.16 2.37 3.73
N GLU A 40 6.51 3.14 2.73
CA GLU A 40 7.86 3.68 2.62
C GLU A 40 8.00 4.99 3.39
N ASN A 41 9.10 5.15 4.12
CA ASN A 41 9.38 6.34 4.92
C ASN A 41 10.06 7.40 4.03
N VAL A 42 9.29 8.00 3.13
CA VAL A 42 9.77 9.05 2.22
C VAL A 42 8.72 10.14 2.06
N SER A 43 9.17 11.29 1.58
CA SER A 43 8.32 12.44 1.33
C SER A 43 7.34 12.18 0.18
N MET A 44 6.17 12.77 0.27
CA MET A 44 5.14 12.74 -0.76
C MET A 44 4.48 14.10 -0.92
N GLN A 45 3.89 14.35 -2.09
CA GLN A 45 3.10 15.54 -2.34
C GLN A 45 1.66 15.30 -1.92
N SER A 46 1.17 16.05 -0.94
CA SER A 46 -0.23 15.95 -0.51
C SER A 46 -1.15 16.82 -1.34
N VAL A 47 -2.44 16.56 -1.27
CA VAL A 47 -3.49 17.37 -1.86
C VAL A 47 -4.55 17.75 -0.83
N ASN A 48 -5.20 18.87 -1.06
CA ASN A 48 -6.38 19.25 -0.29
C ASN A 48 -7.57 18.48 -0.87
N HIS A 49 -8.13 17.56 -0.10
CA HIS A 49 -9.22 16.70 -0.58
C HIS A 49 -10.54 17.43 -0.84
N LEU A 50 -10.69 18.69 -0.36
CA LEU A 50 -11.86 19.50 -0.70
C LEU A 50 -11.74 20.13 -2.09
N THR A 51 -10.55 20.59 -2.43
CA THR A 51 -10.30 21.38 -3.65
C THR A 51 -9.52 20.64 -4.72
N GLU A 52 -8.92 19.52 -4.35
CA GLU A 52 -7.98 18.74 -5.19
C GLU A 52 -6.69 19.49 -5.51
N GLN A 53 -6.46 20.62 -4.87
CA GLN A 53 -5.25 21.41 -5.09
C GLN A 53 -4.07 20.85 -4.30
N ILE A 54 -2.87 21.07 -4.84
CA ILE A 54 -1.63 20.68 -4.19
C ILE A 54 -1.51 21.42 -2.85
N ALA A 55 -1.17 20.68 -1.82
CA ALA A 55 -0.95 21.18 -0.47
C ALA A 55 0.52 20.95 -0.05
N GLU A 56 0.81 20.96 1.24
CA GLU A 56 2.16 20.78 1.75
C GLU A 56 2.70 19.36 1.50
N LYS A 57 4.01 19.23 1.48
CA LYS A 57 4.65 17.90 1.46
C LYS A 57 4.47 17.22 2.81
N ARG A 58 4.26 15.91 2.77
CA ARG A 58 4.11 15.06 3.95
C ARG A 58 4.95 13.79 3.75
N ASN A 59 4.85 12.86 4.71
CA ASN A 59 5.60 11.61 4.69
C ASN A 59 4.64 10.44 4.54
N ILE A 60 4.91 9.53 3.62
CA ILE A 60 4.02 8.42 3.30
C ILE A 60 3.76 7.54 4.53
N LEU A 61 4.81 7.10 5.21
CA LEU A 61 4.70 6.21 6.37
C LEU A 61 3.96 6.90 7.52
N ILE A 62 4.30 8.16 7.80
CA ILE A 62 3.66 8.92 8.88
C ILE A 62 2.16 9.08 8.60
N GLU A 63 1.80 9.39 7.36
CA GLU A 63 0.38 9.53 7.01
C GLU A 63 -0.34 8.18 7.04
N ALA A 64 0.27 7.13 6.50
CA ALA A 64 -0.31 5.79 6.52
C ALA A 64 -0.54 5.29 7.95
N ALA A 65 0.32 5.67 8.89
CA ALA A 65 0.20 5.29 10.30
C ALA A 65 -1.08 5.78 10.98
N ARG A 66 -1.76 6.76 10.40
CA ARG A 66 -3.05 7.25 10.91
C ARG A 66 -4.13 6.17 10.86
N ILE A 67 -4.02 5.27 9.90
CA ILE A 67 -4.97 4.17 9.73
C ILE A 67 -4.43 2.97 10.52
N GLY A 68 -5.19 2.52 11.53
CA GLY A 68 -4.76 1.41 12.37
C GLY A 68 -3.93 1.81 13.57
N ARG A 69 -3.97 3.07 13.97
CA ARG A 69 -3.39 3.56 15.24
C ARG A 69 -1.87 3.35 15.32
N GLY A 70 -1.15 3.59 14.24
CA GLY A 70 0.31 3.46 14.22
C GLY A 70 0.83 2.02 14.12
N ARG A 71 -0.05 1.05 13.96
CA ARG A 71 0.35 -0.36 13.77
C ARG A 71 0.77 -0.59 12.31
N ILE A 72 1.95 -0.09 11.99
CA ILE A 72 2.52 -0.15 10.65
C ILE A 72 4.05 -0.21 10.77
N LYS A 73 4.70 -0.81 9.79
CA LYS A 73 6.16 -0.86 9.75
C LYS A 73 6.69 -0.14 8.51
N ASP A 74 7.90 0.36 8.62
CA ASP A 74 8.68 0.80 7.46
C ASP A 74 8.95 -0.43 6.60
N ILE A 75 8.65 -0.34 5.30
CA ILE A 75 8.82 -1.48 4.39
C ILE A 75 10.25 -1.99 4.34
N HIS A 76 11.25 -1.14 4.64
CA HIS A 76 12.65 -1.55 4.71
C HIS A 76 12.98 -2.45 5.89
N GLU A 77 12.10 -2.52 6.90
CA GLU A 77 12.31 -3.31 8.12
C GLU A 77 11.71 -4.70 8.06
N VAL A 78 11.03 -5.06 6.97
CA VAL A 78 10.36 -6.35 6.84
C VAL A 78 11.07 -7.25 5.85
N ASP A 79 11.05 -8.55 6.13
CA ASP A 79 11.51 -9.58 5.21
C ASP A 79 10.31 -10.14 4.46
N PHE A 80 10.25 -9.88 3.16
CA PHE A 80 9.11 -10.31 2.33
C PHE A 80 8.94 -11.83 2.31
N ALA A 81 10.02 -12.58 2.51
CA ALA A 81 9.97 -14.04 2.53
C ALA A 81 9.12 -14.59 3.69
N GLU A 82 8.91 -13.80 4.75
CA GLU A 82 8.10 -14.21 5.88
C GLU A 82 6.59 -14.10 5.63
N TYR A 83 6.18 -13.54 4.48
CA TYR A 83 4.78 -13.30 4.17
C TYR A 83 4.29 -14.21 3.07
N ASP A 84 3.02 -14.62 3.18
CA ASP A 84 2.40 -15.58 2.26
C ASP A 84 1.64 -14.91 1.12
N ALA A 85 1.21 -13.67 1.31
CA ALA A 85 0.43 -12.94 0.33
C ALA A 85 0.59 -11.42 0.50
N LEU A 86 0.34 -10.69 -0.56
CA LEU A 86 0.38 -9.22 -0.60
C LEU A 86 -1.02 -8.70 -0.92
N ILE A 87 -1.48 -7.71 -0.14
CA ILE A 87 -2.74 -7.01 -0.40
C ILE A 87 -2.43 -5.53 -0.64
N ILE A 88 -3.00 -4.98 -1.70
CA ILE A 88 -2.79 -3.59 -2.10
C ILE A 88 -4.13 -2.87 -2.17
N PRO A 89 -4.58 -2.23 -1.07
CA PRO A 89 -5.73 -1.34 -1.13
C PRO A 89 -5.49 -0.20 -2.12
N GLY A 90 -6.54 0.32 -2.73
CA GLY A 90 -6.42 1.38 -3.73
C GLY A 90 -6.04 2.73 -3.15
N GLY A 91 -6.10 3.73 -3.99
CA GLY A 91 -5.72 5.10 -3.70
C GLY A 91 -4.73 5.64 -4.74
N ILE A 92 -4.89 6.90 -5.11
CA ILE A 92 -4.07 7.52 -6.16
C ILE A 92 -2.61 7.62 -5.74
N GLY A 93 -2.33 7.63 -4.43
CA GLY A 93 -0.97 7.64 -3.91
C GLY A 93 -0.11 6.46 -4.38
N LEU A 94 -0.71 5.30 -4.65
CA LEU A 94 0.02 4.18 -5.24
C LEU A 94 0.67 4.55 -6.56
N LEU A 95 -0.05 5.30 -7.38
CA LEU A 95 0.38 5.66 -8.73
C LEU A 95 1.41 6.80 -8.71
N ASN A 96 1.27 7.75 -7.80
CA ASN A 96 2.11 8.94 -7.75
C ASN A 96 3.29 8.81 -6.78
N ASN A 97 3.06 8.32 -5.57
CA ASN A 97 4.08 8.27 -4.53
C ASN A 97 5.10 7.15 -4.76
N TYR A 98 4.65 6.06 -5.36
CA TYR A 98 5.47 4.86 -5.60
C TYR A 98 5.88 4.67 -7.06
N ARG A 99 5.83 5.76 -7.84
CA ARG A 99 6.18 5.70 -9.27
C ARG A 99 7.58 5.15 -9.50
N ASP A 100 8.55 5.63 -8.73
CA ASP A 100 9.96 5.32 -8.92
C ASP A 100 10.60 4.62 -7.71
N SER A 101 9.80 4.07 -6.81
CA SER A 101 10.33 3.44 -5.60
C SER A 101 10.95 2.08 -5.89
N HIS A 102 12.25 1.95 -5.59
CA HIS A 102 12.97 0.69 -5.75
C HIS A 102 12.48 -0.38 -4.77
N VAL A 103 12.28 -0.04 -3.50
CA VAL A 103 11.86 -1.01 -2.48
C VAL A 103 10.46 -1.52 -2.75
N ILE A 104 9.56 -0.68 -3.24
CA ILE A 104 8.20 -1.09 -3.59
C ILE A 104 8.24 -2.05 -4.80
N LYS A 105 9.06 -1.75 -5.79
CA LYS A 105 9.27 -2.64 -6.93
C LYS A 105 9.80 -3.99 -6.48
N THR A 106 10.79 -3.99 -5.60
CA THR A 106 11.37 -5.23 -5.05
C THR A 106 10.30 -6.03 -4.30
N CYS A 107 9.47 -5.37 -3.50
CA CYS A 107 8.39 -6.01 -2.77
C CYS A 107 7.41 -6.72 -3.71
N VAL A 108 6.83 -5.97 -4.65
CA VAL A 108 5.83 -6.53 -5.57
C VAL A 108 6.44 -7.65 -6.42
N THR A 109 7.65 -7.44 -6.94
CA THR A 109 8.35 -8.44 -7.75
C THR A 109 8.62 -9.72 -6.97
N HIS A 110 8.94 -9.62 -5.67
CA HIS A 110 9.14 -10.79 -4.82
C HIS A 110 7.89 -11.68 -4.80
N PHE A 111 6.71 -11.09 -4.53
CA PHE A 111 5.47 -11.88 -4.47
C PHE A 111 5.11 -12.50 -5.82
N ILE A 112 5.33 -11.77 -6.90
CA ILE A 112 5.08 -12.30 -8.25
C ILE A 112 6.03 -13.46 -8.58
N SER A 113 7.33 -13.28 -8.37
CA SER A 113 8.34 -14.28 -8.72
C SER A 113 8.23 -15.53 -7.87
N GLU A 114 7.85 -15.39 -6.60
CA GLU A 114 7.63 -16.52 -5.69
C GLU A 114 6.24 -17.14 -5.87
N LYS A 115 5.43 -16.64 -6.82
CA LYS A 115 4.07 -17.12 -7.10
C LYS A 115 3.16 -17.09 -5.89
N LYS A 116 3.35 -16.09 -5.04
CA LYS A 116 2.48 -15.85 -3.89
C LYS A 116 1.26 -15.04 -4.32
N PRO A 117 0.10 -15.23 -3.69
CA PRO A 117 -1.09 -14.46 -4.02
C PRO A 117 -0.87 -12.95 -3.86
N VAL A 118 -1.35 -12.19 -4.84
CA VAL A 118 -1.38 -10.72 -4.78
C VAL A 118 -2.81 -10.28 -5.05
N ALA A 119 -3.41 -9.60 -4.08
CA ALA A 119 -4.75 -9.04 -4.20
C ALA A 119 -4.65 -7.51 -4.28
N ALA A 120 -5.41 -6.93 -5.19
CA ALA A 120 -5.46 -5.48 -5.33
C ALA A 120 -6.89 -5.03 -5.61
N MET A 121 -7.17 -3.79 -5.28
CA MET A 121 -8.47 -3.20 -5.52
C MET A 121 -8.32 -1.77 -6.05
N CYS A 122 -9.28 -1.34 -6.86
CA CYS A 122 -9.37 0.02 -7.40
C CYS A 122 -8.05 0.43 -8.09
N ALA A 123 -7.43 1.55 -7.70
CA ALA A 123 -6.17 2.01 -8.27
C ALA A 123 -5.01 1.01 -8.08
N GLY A 124 -5.13 0.08 -7.14
CA GLY A 124 -4.17 -1.01 -6.97
C GLY A 124 -4.06 -1.90 -8.20
N ILE A 125 -5.14 -2.04 -8.96
CA ILE A 125 -5.15 -2.81 -10.21
C ILE A 125 -4.27 -2.12 -11.26
N ASP A 126 -4.44 -0.82 -11.44
CA ASP A 126 -3.61 -0.03 -12.38
C ASP A 126 -2.14 -0.02 -11.94
N PHE A 127 -1.91 0.06 -10.62
CA PHE A 127 -0.56 -0.03 -10.06
C PHE A 127 0.10 -1.37 -10.42
N LEU A 128 -0.61 -2.48 -10.26
CA LEU A 128 -0.09 -3.81 -10.57
C LEU A 128 0.23 -4.00 -12.06
N ARG A 129 -0.48 -3.33 -12.95
CA ARG A 129 -0.20 -3.42 -14.39
C ARG A 129 1.23 -3.04 -14.74
N ARG A 130 1.88 -2.22 -13.92
CA ARG A 130 3.28 -1.85 -14.11
C ARG A 130 4.23 -3.05 -13.99
N PHE A 131 3.78 -4.12 -13.32
CA PHE A 131 4.58 -5.31 -13.03
C PHE A 131 4.19 -6.50 -13.89
N TYR A 132 2.91 -6.63 -14.20
CA TYR A 132 2.37 -7.74 -15.02
C TYR A 132 2.20 -7.37 -16.49
N GLY A 133 2.21 -6.09 -16.83
CA GLY A 133 1.92 -5.62 -18.18
C GLY A 133 0.50 -5.96 -18.60
N SER A 134 0.33 -6.42 -19.84
CA SER A 134 -0.97 -6.77 -20.41
C SER A 134 -1.52 -8.11 -19.93
N ASN A 135 -0.77 -8.84 -19.09
CA ASN A 135 -1.16 -10.16 -18.62
C ASN A 135 -2.01 -10.14 -17.34
N LEU A 136 -2.32 -8.96 -16.86
CA LEU A 136 -3.15 -8.79 -15.67
C LEU A 136 -4.63 -8.98 -16.01
#